data_84d36757999727d4cf92000aa958426d
#
_entry.id   84d36757999727d4cf92000aa958426d
#
_cell.length_a   1.000
_cell.length_b   1.000
_cell.length_c   1.000
_cell.angle_alpha   90.00
_cell.angle_beta   90.00
_cell.angle_gamma   90.00
#
_symmetry.space_group_name_H-M   'P 1'
#
loop_
_entity.id
_entity.type
_entity.pdbx_description
1 polymer ?
#
loop_
_entity_poly.entity_id
_entity_poly.type
_entity_poly.pdbx_seq_one_letter_code
_entity_poly.pdbx_strand_id
1 'polypeptide(L)'
;GRASLKRIIIETTGLADPAPVLQSIMGHPVMLQAYRLDGVITTVDAVNSMSTLDAHAESVRQVAMADRMILTLTDLPEASVPLDGLKLRLKRINPGAMLLDAPSGEAGVAALFECGLYNPETKTPDVRRWLNEEAFRDRETERHGLDVHHHHHGHDHDDHHHHDINRHDKSIRSFSLTHDKPIPFASVEMFLDLLRSTQGEQMLRMKGIIALVEEPDRPLVIHGVQKLMHPPVRLAAW
;
A
#
# COMPACT_ATOMS: atom_id res chain seq x y z
N GLY A 1 29.27 -6.35 26.21
CA GLY A 1 28.91 -5.95 24.86
C GLY A 1 27.46 -5.52 24.83
N ARG A 2 27.16 -4.34 24.30
CA ARG A 2 25.78 -3.90 24.04
C ARG A 2 25.21 -4.80 22.95
N ALA A 3 24.11 -5.47 23.23
CA ALA A 3 23.36 -6.19 22.19
C ALA A 3 22.90 -5.18 21.13
N SER A 4 23.25 -5.40 19.88
CA SER A 4 22.77 -4.59 18.76
C SER A 4 21.30 -4.94 18.53
N LEU A 5 20.40 -3.97 18.62
CA LEU A 5 19.02 -4.12 18.22
C LEU A 5 18.96 -4.30 16.71
N LYS A 6 18.49 -5.46 16.27
CA LYS A 6 18.36 -5.76 14.85
C LYS A 6 17.04 -5.29 14.25
N ARG A 7 15.98 -5.17 15.06
CA ARG A 7 14.62 -4.84 14.60
C ARG A 7 13.83 -4.16 15.70
N ILE A 8 13.00 -3.22 15.31
CA ILE A 8 12.02 -2.53 16.16
C ILE A 8 10.64 -2.80 15.55
N ILE A 9 9.70 -3.21 16.38
CA ILE A 9 8.29 -3.35 16.00
C ILE A 9 7.53 -2.29 16.80
N ILE A 10 6.69 -1.53 16.10
CA ILE A 10 5.84 -0.50 16.69
C ILE A 10 4.40 -0.90 16.47
N GLU A 11 3.70 -1.16 17.55
CA GLU A 11 2.26 -1.40 17.53
C GLU A 11 1.55 -0.07 17.84
N THR A 12 0.57 0.28 17.00
CA THR A 12 -0.29 1.45 17.21
C THR A 12 -1.61 1.02 17.85
N THR A 13 -2.35 1.96 18.41
CA THR A 13 -3.72 1.72 18.85
C THR A 13 -4.64 1.41 17.67
N GLY A 14 -5.73 0.68 17.90
CA GLY A 14 -6.58 0.09 16.86
C GLY A 14 -7.13 1.09 15.82
N LEU A 15 -7.39 2.35 16.21
CA LEU A 15 -7.90 3.39 15.30
C LEU A 15 -6.87 4.50 15.02
N ALA A 16 -5.58 4.24 15.22
CA ALA A 16 -4.56 5.22 14.89
C ALA A 16 -4.40 5.35 13.37
N ASP A 17 -4.34 6.60 12.88
CA ASP A 17 -3.87 6.86 11.52
C ASP A 17 -2.37 6.54 11.44
N PRO A 18 -1.93 5.61 10.58
CA PRO A 18 -0.53 5.22 10.50
C PRO A 18 0.37 6.31 9.90
N ALA A 19 -0.18 7.27 9.14
CA ALA A 19 0.61 8.26 8.43
C ALA A 19 1.46 9.14 9.35
N PRO A 20 0.95 9.74 10.44
CA PRO A 20 1.76 10.53 11.36
C PRO A 20 2.88 9.74 12.04
N VAL A 21 2.64 8.47 12.36
CA VAL A 21 3.65 7.58 12.98
C VAL A 21 4.79 7.35 12.00
N LEU A 22 4.45 6.96 10.76
CA LEU A 22 5.44 6.76 9.70
C LEU A 22 6.21 8.03 9.38
N GLN A 23 5.53 9.18 9.33
CA GLN A 23 6.19 10.47 9.14
C GLN A 23 7.20 10.79 10.24
N SER A 24 6.85 10.54 11.50
CA SER A 24 7.75 10.78 12.63
C SER A 24 9.01 9.92 12.56
N ILE A 25 8.87 8.65 12.13
CA ILE A 25 10.00 7.74 11.96
C ILE A 25 10.86 8.15 10.76
N MET A 26 10.22 8.37 9.60
CA MET A 26 10.89 8.69 8.34
C MET A 26 11.45 10.12 8.29
N GLY A 27 10.91 11.04 9.08
CA GLY A 27 11.37 12.41 9.18
C GLY A 27 12.53 12.60 10.17
N HIS A 28 12.89 11.60 10.97
CA HIS A 28 13.89 11.74 12.02
C HIS A 28 15.29 11.30 11.54
N PRO A 29 16.27 12.22 11.39
CA PRO A 29 17.56 11.92 10.78
C PRO A 29 18.33 10.78 11.46
N VAL A 30 18.30 10.71 12.79
CA VAL A 30 18.99 9.66 13.56
C VAL A 30 18.33 8.29 13.33
N MET A 31 17.00 8.25 13.20
CA MET A 31 16.29 7.01 12.88
C MET A 31 16.65 6.51 11.49
N LEU A 32 16.69 7.39 10.50
CA LEU A 32 17.05 7.04 9.12
C LEU A 32 18.50 6.54 8.98
N GLN A 33 19.41 7.01 9.84
CA GLN A 33 20.80 6.52 9.84
C GLN A 33 20.94 5.15 10.48
N ALA A 34 20.10 4.81 11.46
CA ALA A 34 20.20 3.57 12.23
C ALA A 34 19.25 2.48 11.77
N TYR A 35 18.09 2.86 11.22
CA TYR A 35 17.01 1.97 10.86
C TYR A 35 16.42 2.34 9.51
N ARG A 36 15.77 1.37 8.88
CA ARG A 36 14.91 1.59 7.72
C ARG A 36 13.54 1.00 8.00
N LEU A 37 12.52 1.58 7.38
CA LEU A 37 11.17 1.02 7.43
C LEU A 37 11.17 -0.29 6.64
N ASP A 38 10.87 -1.40 7.31
CA ASP A 38 10.74 -2.71 6.68
C ASP A 38 9.38 -2.87 6.00
N GLY A 39 8.31 -2.50 6.69
CA GLY A 39 6.98 -2.52 6.14
C GLY A 39 5.90 -2.13 7.16
N VAL A 40 4.69 -1.99 6.64
CA VAL A 40 3.48 -1.75 7.42
C VAL A 40 2.61 -3.00 7.35
N ILE A 41 2.24 -3.52 8.51
CA ILE A 41 1.38 -4.68 8.64
C ILE A 41 0.07 -4.23 9.27
N THR A 42 -1.04 -4.57 8.64
CA THR A 42 -2.39 -4.29 9.16
C THR A 42 -3.11 -5.60 9.43
N THR A 43 -3.58 -5.76 10.66
CA THR A 43 -4.45 -6.89 11.03
C THR A 43 -5.90 -6.55 10.66
N VAL A 44 -6.61 -7.53 10.12
CA VAL A 44 -7.97 -7.41 9.62
C VAL A 44 -8.80 -8.54 10.21
N ASP A 45 -9.72 -8.21 11.10
CA ASP A 45 -10.66 -9.14 11.70
C ASP A 45 -11.71 -9.56 10.65
N ALA A 46 -11.74 -10.85 10.32
CA ALA A 46 -12.63 -11.37 9.27
C ALA A 46 -14.13 -11.26 9.64
N VAL A 47 -14.45 -11.17 10.93
CA VAL A 47 -15.83 -11.08 11.42
C VAL A 47 -16.35 -9.64 11.36
N ASN A 48 -15.57 -8.69 11.87
CA ASN A 48 -16.05 -7.33 12.13
C ASN A 48 -15.54 -6.28 11.12
N SER A 49 -14.54 -6.59 10.29
CA SER A 49 -13.88 -5.56 9.48
C SER A 49 -14.77 -4.92 8.44
N MET A 50 -15.80 -5.60 7.92
CA MET A 50 -16.73 -4.94 6.98
C MET A 50 -17.39 -3.72 7.63
N SER A 51 -17.96 -3.89 8.83
CA SER A 51 -18.58 -2.79 9.59
C SER A 51 -17.56 -1.75 10.06
N THR A 52 -16.36 -2.18 10.44
CA THR A 52 -15.28 -1.30 10.88
C THR A 52 -14.81 -0.39 9.71
N LEU A 53 -14.64 -0.93 8.52
CA LEU A 53 -14.29 -0.16 7.32
C LEU A 53 -15.40 0.82 6.91
N ASP A 54 -16.67 0.51 7.20
CA ASP A 54 -17.79 1.41 6.94
C ASP A 54 -17.83 2.58 7.94
N ALA A 55 -17.50 2.31 9.20
CA ALA A 55 -17.64 3.26 10.29
C ALA A 55 -16.42 4.18 10.46
N HIS A 56 -15.21 3.72 10.09
CA HIS A 56 -13.94 4.36 10.47
C HIS A 56 -13.02 4.59 9.26
N ALA A 57 -12.82 5.86 8.90
CA ALA A 57 -11.89 6.26 7.84
C ALA A 57 -10.43 5.87 8.14
N GLU A 58 -10.06 5.83 9.43
CA GLU A 58 -8.74 5.40 9.90
C GLU A 58 -8.45 3.94 9.50
N SER A 59 -9.44 3.06 9.64
CA SER A 59 -9.32 1.65 9.23
C SER A 59 -9.09 1.52 7.73
N VAL A 60 -9.77 2.33 6.92
CA VAL A 60 -9.54 2.37 5.46
C VAL A 60 -8.12 2.85 5.14
N ARG A 61 -7.61 3.87 5.86
CA ARG A 61 -6.23 4.34 5.70
C ARG A 61 -5.20 3.29 6.13
N GLN A 62 -5.45 2.57 7.23
CA GLN A 62 -4.58 1.47 7.67
C GLN A 62 -4.45 0.40 6.59
N VAL A 63 -5.56 0.01 5.98
CA VAL A 63 -5.58 -0.94 4.84
C VAL A 63 -4.85 -0.36 3.63
N ALA A 64 -5.11 0.90 3.27
CA ALA A 64 -4.49 1.55 2.12
C ALA A 64 -2.96 1.67 2.23
N MET A 65 -2.44 1.78 3.46
CA MET A 65 -1.01 1.94 3.71
C MET A 65 -0.27 0.63 3.97
N ALA A 66 -0.98 -0.50 4.10
CA ALA A 66 -0.38 -1.78 4.41
C ALA A 66 0.53 -2.33 3.29
N ASP A 67 1.62 -2.97 3.67
CA ASP A 67 2.39 -3.88 2.81
C ASP A 67 1.89 -5.30 2.91
N ARG A 68 1.40 -5.66 4.10
CA ARG A 68 0.79 -6.94 4.41
C ARG A 68 -0.50 -6.71 5.16
N MET A 69 -1.54 -7.42 4.76
CA MET A 69 -2.78 -7.52 5.50
C MET A 69 -2.91 -8.93 6.06
N ILE A 70 -3.10 -9.05 7.37
CA ILE A 70 -3.26 -10.33 8.04
C ILE A 70 -4.72 -10.50 8.40
N LEU A 71 -5.39 -11.44 7.74
CA LEU A 71 -6.72 -11.86 8.11
C LEU A 71 -6.65 -12.69 9.39
N THR A 72 -7.41 -12.30 10.40
CA THR A 72 -7.57 -13.02 11.64
C THR A 72 -9.00 -13.54 11.77
N LEU A 73 -9.23 -14.55 12.60
CA LEU A 73 -10.55 -15.12 12.88
C LEU A 73 -11.28 -15.69 11.64
N THR A 74 -10.54 -16.08 10.61
CA THR A 74 -11.12 -16.68 9.38
C THR A 74 -11.64 -18.10 9.62
N ASP A 75 -11.20 -18.73 10.69
CA ASP A 75 -11.63 -20.05 11.18
C ASP A 75 -12.97 -20.02 11.93
N LEU A 76 -13.49 -18.83 12.27
CA LEU A 76 -14.78 -18.71 12.92
C LEU A 76 -15.93 -18.84 11.92
N PRO A 77 -17.04 -19.49 12.30
CA PRO A 77 -18.22 -19.64 11.42
C PRO A 77 -18.79 -18.31 10.96
N GLU A 78 -18.73 -17.27 11.78
CA GLU A 78 -19.23 -15.93 11.52
C GLU A 78 -18.46 -15.23 10.38
N ALA A 79 -17.21 -15.61 10.16
CA ALA A 79 -16.37 -15.07 9.08
C ALA A 79 -16.69 -15.66 7.71
N SER A 80 -17.30 -16.85 7.64
CA SER A 80 -17.46 -17.60 6.39
C SER A 80 -18.35 -16.91 5.35
N VAL A 81 -19.35 -16.16 5.76
CA VAL A 81 -20.30 -15.49 4.85
C VAL A 81 -19.73 -14.21 4.23
N PRO A 82 -19.10 -13.31 4.98
CA PRO A 82 -18.58 -12.06 4.41
C PRO A 82 -17.16 -12.16 3.84
N LEU A 83 -16.45 -13.30 4.00
CA LEU A 83 -15.01 -13.40 3.75
C LEU A 83 -14.59 -13.04 2.32
N ASP A 84 -15.30 -13.54 1.31
CA ASP A 84 -14.97 -13.22 -0.08
C ASP A 84 -15.26 -11.76 -0.42
N GLY A 85 -16.35 -11.23 0.10
CA GLY A 85 -16.69 -9.80 -0.02
C GLY A 85 -15.65 -8.91 0.66
N LEU A 86 -15.18 -9.30 1.84
CA LEU A 86 -14.11 -8.61 2.56
C LEU A 86 -12.80 -8.64 1.77
N LYS A 87 -12.36 -9.82 1.30
CA LYS A 87 -11.15 -9.96 0.47
C LYS A 87 -11.20 -9.09 -0.78
N LEU A 88 -12.35 -9.06 -1.46
CA LEU A 88 -12.56 -8.22 -2.64
C LEU A 88 -12.45 -6.73 -2.28
N ARG A 89 -13.07 -6.29 -1.17
CA ARG A 89 -13.01 -4.90 -0.70
C ARG A 89 -11.59 -4.49 -0.34
N LEU A 90 -10.86 -5.33 0.39
CA LEU A 90 -9.46 -5.08 0.75
C LEU A 90 -8.58 -4.92 -0.49
N LYS A 91 -8.74 -5.78 -1.48
CA LYS A 91 -8.05 -5.68 -2.77
C LYS A 91 -8.43 -4.42 -3.57
N ARG A 92 -9.66 -3.94 -3.44
CA ARG A 92 -10.07 -2.67 -4.07
C ARG A 92 -9.41 -1.46 -3.40
N ILE A 93 -9.26 -1.45 -2.09
CA ILE A 93 -8.60 -0.37 -1.37
C ILE A 93 -7.10 -0.40 -1.64
N ASN A 94 -6.46 -1.56 -1.50
CA ASN A 94 -5.02 -1.72 -1.65
C ASN A 94 -4.66 -3.02 -2.39
N PRO A 95 -4.63 -3.00 -3.73
CA PRO A 95 -4.25 -4.16 -4.53
C PRO A 95 -2.78 -4.55 -4.34
N GLY A 96 -1.92 -3.60 -3.94
CA GLY A 96 -0.49 -3.80 -3.74
C GLY A 96 -0.11 -4.55 -2.46
N ALA A 97 -1.02 -4.69 -1.49
CA ALA A 97 -0.73 -5.43 -0.26
C ALA A 97 -0.95 -6.94 -0.44
N MET A 98 -0.03 -7.72 0.12
CA MET A 98 -0.22 -9.17 0.21
C MET A 98 -1.23 -9.47 1.33
N LEU A 99 -2.21 -10.30 1.01
CA LEU A 99 -3.21 -10.78 1.96
C LEU A 99 -2.78 -12.15 2.48
N LEU A 100 -2.67 -12.29 3.79
CA LEU A 100 -2.23 -13.50 4.47
C LEU A 100 -3.30 -13.96 5.47
N ASP A 101 -3.55 -15.24 5.53
CA ASP A 101 -4.50 -15.85 6.46
C ASP A 101 -3.75 -16.42 7.67
N ALA A 102 -4.00 -15.84 8.87
CA ALA A 102 -3.30 -16.25 10.08
C ALA A 102 -3.71 -17.66 10.55
N PRO A 103 -4.99 -18.02 10.65
CA PRO A 103 -5.40 -19.38 10.98
C PRO A 103 -4.87 -20.47 10.05
N SER A 104 -4.66 -20.18 8.75
CA SER A 104 -4.07 -21.13 7.82
C SER A 104 -2.55 -21.26 7.94
N GLY A 105 -1.91 -20.42 8.77
CA GLY A 105 -0.46 -20.42 8.95
C GLY A 105 0.33 -19.60 7.92
N GLU A 106 -0.33 -18.87 7.04
CA GLU A 106 0.34 -18.02 6.03
C GLU A 106 1.10 -16.84 6.63
N ALA A 107 0.65 -16.34 7.80
CA ALA A 107 1.23 -15.19 8.48
C ALA A 107 2.48 -15.56 9.31
N GLY A 108 3.32 -16.45 8.81
CA GLY A 108 4.57 -16.82 9.46
C GLY A 108 5.64 -15.71 9.38
N VAL A 109 6.67 -15.81 10.23
CA VAL A 109 7.74 -14.82 10.35
C VAL A 109 8.36 -14.45 8.99
N ALA A 110 8.63 -15.44 8.13
CA ALA A 110 9.22 -15.20 6.81
C ALA A 110 8.29 -14.40 5.87
N ALA A 111 6.98 -14.50 6.04
CA ALA A 111 6.01 -13.76 5.24
C ALA A 111 5.80 -12.33 5.75
N LEU A 112 6.03 -12.08 7.03
CA LEU A 112 5.79 -10.80 7.68
C LEU A 112 6.97 -9.84 7.60
N PHE A 113 8.18 -10.36 7.51
CA PHE A 113 9.38 -9.54 7.45
C PHE A 113 9.94 -9.44 6.02
N GLU A 114 10.82 -8.48 5.80
CA GLU A 114 11.39 -8.16 4.49
C GLU A 114 10.32 -7.80 3.45
N CYS A 115 9.24 -7.15 3.91
CA CYS A 115 8.18 -6.65 3.05
C CYS A 115 8.44 -5.24 2.51
N GLY A 116 9.47 -4.60 3.02
CA GLY A 116 9.86 -3.26 2.63
C GLY A 116 10.89 -3.23 1.52
N LEU A 117 11.60 -2.13 1.52
CA LEU A 117 12.68 -1.87 0.59
C LEU A 117 13.79 -2.91 0.70
N TYR A 118 14.27 -3.27 -0.46
CA TYR A 118 15.46 -4.05 -0.74
C TYR A 118 16.61 -3.87 0.26
N ASN A 119 17.22 -4.97 0.66
CA ASN A 119 18.51 -4.99 1.33
C ASN A 119 19.62 -5.24 0.30
N PRO A 120 20.50 -4.25 0.02
CA PRO A 120 21.59 -4.42 -0.94
C PRO A 120 22.58 -5.53 -0.56
N GLU A 121 22.60 -5.97 0.73
CA GLU A 121 23.56 -6.96 1.23
C GLU A 121 23.07 -8.41 1.10
N THR A 122 21.79 -8.66 0.86
CA THR A 122 21.22 -9.99 1.03
C THR A 122 20.67 -10.69 -0.20
N LYS A 123 20.45 -10.07 -1.33
CA LYS A 123 20.11 -10.70 -2.64
C LYS A 123 19.30 -9.78 -3.57
N THR A 124 19.27 -10.15 -4.86
CA THR A 124 18.38 -9.64 -5.90
C THR A 124 16.94 -9.58 -5.40
N PRO A 125 16.32 -8.40 -5.33
CA PRO A 125 14.95 -8.31 -4.87
C PRO A 125 14.04 -8.96 -5.90
N ASP A 126 13.03 -9.62 -5.43
CA ASP A 126 11.87 -9.87 -6.27
C ASP A 126 11.10 -8.53 -6.38
N VAL A 127 11.55 -7.72 -7.31
CA VAL A 127 11.00 -6.39 -7.63
C VAL A 127 9.50 -6.48 -7.92
N ARG A 128 9.09 -7.53 -8.65
CA ARG A 128 7.69 -7.78 -9.00
C ARG A 128 6.86 -8.06 -7.77
N ARG A 129 7.41 -8.87 -6.84
CA ARG A 129 6.76 -9.15 -5.55
C ARG A 129 6.62 -7.90 -4.69
N TRP A 130 7.62 -7.01 -4.72
CA TRP A 130 7.57 -5.76 -3.96
C TRP A 130 6.57 -4.75 -4.53
N LEU A 131 6.49 -4.65 -5.86
CA LEU A 131 5.51 -3.79 -6.55
C LEU A 131 4.13 -4.44 -6.61
N ASN A 132 4.05 -5.77 -6.55
CA ASN A 132 2.84 -6.54 -6.80
C ASN A 132 2.13 -6.10 -8.11
N GLU A 133 2.92 -6.01 -9.17
CA GLU A 133 2.51 -5.45 -10.48
C GLU A 133 1.27 -6.13 -11.06
N GLU A 134 1.14 -7.45 -10.87
CA GLU A 134 0.02 -8.22 -11.41
C GLU A 134 -1.33 -7.73 -10.86
N ALA A 135 -1.39 -7.40 -9.57
CA ALA A 135 -2.62 -6.92 -8.93
C ALA A 135 -3.09 -5.55 -9.47
N PHE A 136 -2.18 -4.74 -10.01
CA PHE A 136 -2.53 -3.47 -10.64
C PHE A 136 -2.94 -3.65 -12.11
N ARG A 137 -2.31 -4.58 -12.85
CA ARG A 137 -2.68 -4.87 -14.25
C ARG A 137 -4.09 -5.42 -14.38
N ASP A 138 -4.48 -6.35 -13.50
CA ASP A 138 -5.83 -6.93 -13.50
C ASP A 138 -6.89 -5.83 -13.32
N ARG A 139 -6.61 -4.84 -12.48
CA ARG A 139 -7.53 -3.73 -12.20
C ARG A 139 -7.65 -2.73 -13.35
N GLU A 140 -6.58 -2.49 -14.11
CA GLU A 140 -6.64 -1.65 -15.31
C GLU A 140 -7.46 -2.32 -16.41
N THR A 141 -7.33 -3.63 -16.57
CA THR A 141 -8.11 -4.42 -17.53
C THR A 141 -9.60 -4.41 -17.17
N GLU A 142 -9.96 -4.54 -15.90
CA GLU A 142 -11.35 -4.45 -15.44
C GLU A 142 -11.95 -3.06 -15.67
N ARG A 143 -11.18 -1.97 -15.51
CA ARG A 143 -11.64 -0.60 -15.77
C ARG A 143 -11.92 -0.33 -17.23
N HIS A 144 -11.04 -0.79 -18.14
CA HIS A 144 -11.25 -0.63 -19.58
C HIS A 144 -12.41 -1.49 -20.11
N GLY A 145 -12.78 -2.57 -19.41
CA GLY A 145 -13.93 -3.40 -19.75
C GLY A 145 -15.28 -2.83 -19.33
N LEU A 146 -15.32 -1.87 -18.41
CA LEU A 146 -16.57 -1.28 -17.89
C LEU A 146 -16.97 0.03 -18.57
N ASP A 147 -16.09 0.66 -19.37
CA ASP A 147 -16.38 1.91 -20.06
C ASP A 147 -17.05 1.75 -21.44
N VAL A 148 -17.41 0.52 -21.85
CA VAL A 148 -18.14 0.25 -23.09
C VAL A 148 -19.58 -0.15 -22.76
N HIS A 149 -20.49 0.77 -22.92
CA HIS A 149 -21.97 0.73 -22.85
C HIS A 149 -22.62 1.11 -21.51
N HIS A 150 -23.23 2.29 -21.48
CA HIS A 150 -24.68 2.47 -21.49
C HIS A 150 -25.07 3.95 -21.36
N HIS A 151 -25.50 4.54 -22.47
CA HIS A 151 -26.47 5.63 -22.46
C HIS A 151 -27.86 5.03 -22.32
N HIS A 152 -28.51 5.26 -21.20
CA HIS A 152 -29.97 5.27 -21.14
C HIS A 152 -30.42 6.34 -20.16
N HIS A 153 -31.19 7.28 -20.71
CA HIS A 153 -32.00 8.25 -19.99
C HIS A 153 -33.17 7.53 -19.29
N GLY A 154 -33.36 7.83 -18.03
CA GLY A 154 -34.52 7.46 -17.27
C GLY A 154 -34.59 8.35 -16.02
N HIS A 155 -35.45 9.34 -16.05
CA HIS A 155 -35.87 10.11 -14.89
C HIS A 155 -36.75 9.22 -14.03
N ASP A 156 -36.46 9.11 -12.74
CA ASP A 156 -37.48 9.04 -11.72
C ASP A 156 -36.89 9.46 -10.37
N HIS A 157 -37.58 10.42 -9.74
CA HIS A 157 -37.33 10.92 -8.41
C HIS A 157 -37.90 9.95 -7.39
N ASP A 158 -37.03 9.44 -6.49
CA ASP A 158 -37.47 9.06 -5.16
C ASP A 158 -36.28 9.30 -4.18
N ASP A 159 -36.49 10.32 -3.33
CA ASP A 159 -35.62 10.69 -2.21
C ASP A 159 -35.68 9.63 -1.12
N HIS A 160 -34.88 8.58 -1.26
CA HIS A 160 -34.47 7.75 -0.13
C HIS A 160 -33.02 8.06 0.19
N HIS A 161 -32.81 8.74 1.32
CA HIS A 161 -31.49 8.90 1.95
C HIS A 161 -30.92 7.52 2.30
N HIS A 162 -30.41 6.82 1.30
CA HIS A 162 -29.49 5.71 1.53
C HIS A 162 -28.16 6.33 1.97
N HIS A 163 -27.83 6.19 3.25
CA HIS A 163 -26.46 6.37 3.71
C HIS A 163 -25.57 5.46 2.86
N ASP A 164 -24.78 6.07 1.98
CA ASP A 164 -23.82 5.37 1.11
C ASP A 164 -22.71 4.80 2.00
N ILE A 165 -22.88 3.55 2.40
CA ILE A 165 -22.02 2.78 3.31
C ILE A 165 -20.55 2.72 2.81
N ASN A 166 -20.32 2.92 1.49
CA ASN A 166 -18.99 2.91 0.88
C ASN A 166 -18.35 4.32 0.71
N ARG A 167 -18.83 5.31 1.43
CA ARG A 167 -18.40 6.71 1.24
C ARG A 167 -16.91 6.91 1.47
N HIS A 168 -16.30 6.18 2.40
CA HIS A 168 -14.88 6.28 2.73
C HIS A 168 -13.97 5.58 1.72
N ASP A 169 -14.38 4.46 1.14
CA ASP A 169 -13.61 3.73 0.13
C ASP A 169 -13.49 4.52 -1.18
N LYS A 170 -14.52 5.31 -1.53
CA LYS A 170 -14.53 6.14 -2.75
C LYS A 170 -13.51 7.28 -2.71
N SER A 171 -13.05 7.68 -1.54
CA SER A 171 -12.06 8.75 -1.37
C SER A 171 -10.62 8.29 -1.56
N ILE A 172 -10.34 6.98 -1.43
CA ILE A 172 -9.00 6.42 -1.58
C ILE A 172 -8.90 5.68 -2.91
N ARG A 173 -7.90 6.04 -3.71
CA ARG A 173 -7.64 5.44 -5.01
C ARG A 173 -6.20 4.96 -5.11
N SER A 174 -6.03 3.75 -5.61
CA SER A 174 -4.72 3.20 -5.99
C SER A 174 -4.61 3.16 -7.50
N PHE A 175 -3.45 3.51 -8.02
CA PHE A 175 -3.14 3.42 -9.45
C PHE A 175 -1.67 3.09 -9.63
N SER A 176 -1.31 2.61 -10.80
CA SER A 176 0.05 2.33 -11.22
C SER A 176 0.37 3.14 -12.46
N LEU A 177 1.62 3.56 -12.57
CA LEU A 177 2.17 4.21 -13.76
C LEU A 177 3.34 3.37 -14.25
N THR A 178 3.32 3.02 -15.52
CA THR A 178 4.41 2.32 -16.20
C THR A 178 4.97 3.15 -17.32
N HIS A 179 6.29 3.07 -17.54
CA HIS A 179 6.97 3.74 -18.62
C HIS A 179 8.07 2.82 -19.18
N ASP A 180 8.08 2.62 -20.49
CA ASP A 180 8.91 1.60 -21.15
C ASP A 180 10.36 2.05 -21.40
N LYS A 181 10.66 3.33 -21.20
CA LYS A 181 12.00 3.89 -21.46
C LYS A 181 12.65 4.38 -20.17
N PRO A 182 13.99 4.30 -20.05
CA PRO A 182 14.70 4.96 -18.97
C PRO A 182 14.39 6.46 -18.89
N ILE A 183 14.31 6.99 -17.67
CA ILE A 183 13.95 8.38 -17.37
C ILE A 183 15.21 9.10 -16.86
N PRO A 184 15.51 10.33 -17.30
CA PRO A 184 16.60 11.13 -16.72
C PRO A 184 16.37 11.37 -15.22
N PHE A 185 17.41 11.25 -14.41
CA PHE A 185 17.31 11.44 -12.95
C PHE A 185 16.71 12.81 -12.56
N ALA A 186 17.13 13.87 -13.26
CA ALA A 186 16.58 15.22 -13.05
C ALA A 186 15.06 15.30 -13.29
N SER A 187 14.53 14.52 -14.25
CA SER A 187 13.08 14.45 -14.49
C SER A 187 12.35 13.74 -13.36
N VAL A 188 12.98 12.70 -12.79
CA VAL A 188 12.43 12.00 -11.62
C VAL A 188 12.41 12.94 -10.42
N GLU A 189 13.49 13.66 -10.14
CA GLU A 189 13.54 14.63 -9.03
C GLU A 189 12.47 15.72 -9.20
N MET A 190 12.36 16.30 -10.37
CA MET A 190 11.33 17.31 -10.66
C MET A 190 9.91 16.76 -10.45
N PHE A 191 9.64 15.55 -10.93
CA PHE A 191 8.35 14.88 -10.74
C PHE A 191 8.03 14.65 -9.26
N LEU A 192 9.01 14.16 -8.48
CA LEU A 192 8.84 13.92 -7.05
C LEU A 192 8.61 15.22 -6.27
N ASP A 193 9.31 16.28 -6.62
CA ASP A 193 9.14 17.61 -6.01
C ASP A 193 7.78 18.21 -6.34
N LEU A 194 7.33 18.08 -7.59
CA LEU A 194 6.00 18.51 -8.01
C LEU A 194 4.91 17.72 -7.28
N LEU A 195 5.03 16.40 -7.25
CA LEU A 195 4.08 15.53 -6.58
C LEU A 195 3.98 15.85 -5.08
N ARG A 196 5.12 16.03 -4.42
CA ARG A 196 5.20 16.40 -3.00
C ARG A 196 4.56 17.76 -2.71
N SER A 197 4.80 18.75 -3.56
CA SER A 197 4.31 20.12 -3.36
C SER A 197 2.83 20.26 -3.67
N THR A 198 2.29 19.52 -4.64
CA THR A 198 0.90 19.65 -5.10
C THR A 198 -0.05 18.65 -4.46
N GLN A 199 0.39 17.42 -4.25
CA GLN A 199 -0.46 16.29 -3.84
C GLN A 199 0.00 15.61 -2.55
N GLY A 200 1.08 16.08 -1.93
CA GLY A 200 1.72 15.38 -0.82
C GLY A 200 0.82 15.10 0.38
N GLU A 201 -0.17 15.94 0.67
CA GLU A 201 -1.14 15.70 1.76
C GLU A 201 -2.18 14.63 1.41
N GLN A 202 -2.49 14.51 0.14
CA GLN A 202 -3.52 13.57 -0.36
C GLN A 202 -2.92 12.20 -0.68
N MET A 203 -1.61 12.13 -0.89
CA MET A 203 -0.90 10.90 -1.21
C MET A 203 -0.66 10.10 0.06
N LEU A 204 -1.37 8.98 0.25
CA LEU A 204 -1.14 8.12 1.41
C LEU A 204 0.18 7.39 1.33
N ARG A 205 0.48 6.78 0.17
CA ARG A 205 1.71 6.02 -0.04
C ARG A 205 2.11 6.00 -1.51
N MET A 206 3.40 6.01 -1.75
CA MET A 206 3.98 5.82 -3.07
C MET A 206 5.13 4.81 -3.01
N LYS A 207 5.23 3.97 -4.03
CA LYS A 207 6.36 3.07 -4.29
C LYS A 207 6.69 3.12 -5.78
N GLY A 208 7.96 3.01 -6.12
CA GLY A 208 8.36 2.95 -7.51
C GLY A 208 9.76 2.39 -7.71
N ILE A 209 9.97 1.78 -8.87
CA ILE A 209 11.28 1.41 -9.39
C ILE A 209 11.41 2.04 -10.76
N ILE A 210 12.50 2.74 -10.97
CA ILE A 210 12.71 3.56 -12.15
C ILE A 210 14.04 3.20 -12.80
N ALA A 211 14.00 2.86 -14.10
CA ALA A 211 15.20 2.82 -14.93
C ALA A 211 15.67 4.23 -15.19
N LEU A 212 16.93 4.52 -14.91
CA LEU A 212 17.54 5.81 -15.19
C LEU A 212 18.34 5.79 -16.50
N VAL A 213 18.30 6.90 -17.22
CA VAL A 213 19.13 7.08 -18.44
C VAL A 213 20.61 7.02 -18.10
N GLU A 214 20.99 7.57 -16.95
CA GLU A 214 22.39 7.67 -16.53
C GLU A 214 22.98 6.32 -16.11
N GLU A 215 22.15 5.44 -15.54
CA GLU A 215 22.57 4.10 -15.08
C GLU A 215 21.44 3.09 -15.31
N PRO A 216 21.22 2.62 -16.55
CA PRO A 216 20.07 1.76 -16.89
C PRO A 216 20.05 0.42 -16.15
N ASP A 217 21.21 -0.12 -15.84
CA ASP A 217 21.36 -1.41 -15.15
C ASP A 217 21.18 -1.32 -13.64
N ARG A 218 21.10 -0.10 -13.08
CA ARG A 218 20.98 0.15 -11.65
C ARG A 218 19.71 0.95 -11.34
N PRO A 219 18.57 0.26 -11.19
CA PRO A 219 17.32 0.95 -10.99
C PRO A 219 17.26 1.75 -9.69
N LEU A 220 16.53 2.86 -9.74
CA LEU A 220 16.26 3.72 -8.61
C LEU A 220 14.97 3.26 -7.92
N VAL A 221 15.07 2.96 -6.62
CA VAL A 221 13.90 2.68 -5.77
C VAL A 221 13.48 3.96 -5.09
N ILE A 222 12.22 4.27 -5.19
CA ILE A 222 11.58 5.39 -4.52
C ILE A 222 10.40 4.91 -3.68
N HIS A 223 10.24 5.49 -2.51
CA HIS A 223 9.02 5.34 -1.73
C HIS A 223 8.76 6.57 -0.88
N GLY A 224 7.50 6.80 -0.56
CA GLY A 224 7.08 7.93 0.25
C GLY A 224 5.77 7.68 0.97
N VAL A 225 5.55 8.46 2.01
CA VAL A 225 4.33 8.53 2.80
C VAL A 225 3.95 9.99 2.93
N GLN A 226 2.86 10.37 2.30
CA GLN A 226 2.43 11.76 2.20
C GLN A 226 3.54 12.66 1.64
N LYS A 227 3.87 13.76 2.31
CA LYS A 227 4.94 14.68 1.89
C LYS A 227 6.36 14.16 2.09
N LEU A 228 6.53 13.10 2.88
CA LEU A 228 7.85 12.55 3.17
C LEU A 228 8.25 11.49 2.16
N MET A 229 9.32 11.78 1.46
CA MET A 229 10.00 10.84 0.57
C MET A 229 11.22 10.28 1.28
N HIS A 230 11.36 8.97 1.28
CA HIS A 230 12.60 8.34 1.71
C HIS A 230 13.71 8.70 0.71
N PRO A 231 14.95 8.91 1.16
CA PRO A 231 16.06 9.09 0.23
C PRO A 231 16.06 7.98 -0.82
N PRO A 232 16.09 8.32 -2.12
CA PRO A 232 16.09 7.33 -3.19
C PRO A 232 17.28 6.39 -3.06
N VAL A 233 17.06 5.09 -3.28
CA VAL A 233 18.10 4.05 -3.17
C VAL A 233 18.34 3.43 -4.52
N ARG A 234 19.61 3.36 -4.95
CA ARG A 234 20.00 2.65 -6.16
C ARG A 234 20.26 1.19 -5.85
N LEU A 235 19.64 0.30 -6.63
CA LEU A 235 19.93 -1.13 -6.56
C LEU A 235 21.25 -1.43 -7.26
N ALA A 236 21.85 -2.58 -6.92
CA ALA A 236 23.06 -3.06 -7.58
C ALA A 236 22.79 -3.51 -9.03
N ALA A 237 21.60 -4.09 -9.25
CA ALA A 237 21.10 -4.54 -10.56
C ALA A 237 19.57 -4.67 -10.53
N TRP A 238 18.98 -4.96 -11.69
CA TRP A 238 17.57 -5.37 -11.84
C TRP A 238 17.31 -6.74 -11.23
#